data_77af46d2fd23d7d14268d002f87564ca
#
_entry.id   77af46d2fd23d7d14268d002f87564ca
#
_cell.length_a   1.000
_cell.length_b   1.000
_cell.length_c   1.000
_cell.angle_alpha   90.00
_cell.angle_beta   90.00
_cell.angle_gamma   90.00
#
_symmetry.space_group_name_H-M   'P 1'
#
loop_
_entity.id
_entity.type
_entity.pdbx_description
1 polymer ?
#
loop_
_entity_poly.entity_id
_entity_poly.type
_entity_poly.pdbx_seq_one_letter_code
_entity_poly.pdbx_strand_id
1 'polypeptide(L)'
;GAGKIIGDDLSEIAEIINKVNHPALVGICLDTQHSFASGYAWRDFENTIKKIDAEIGLEKIKLIHANDSLTEFNSKKDRHAHIGQGQIGPEAFQNIVKFAKEKNIDMILETEHEKVKEDIELLKKLRD
;
A
#
# COMPACT_ATOMS: atom_id res chain seq x y z
N GLY A 1 -3.81 -7.48 4.99
CA GLY A 1 -4.58 -8.23 5.87
C GLY A 1 -4.54 -9.73 5.75
N ALA A 2 -4.04 -10.39 6.78
CA ALA A 2 -4.01 -11.84 6.87
C ALA A 2 -4.97 -12.34 7.98
N GLY A 3 -6.28 -12.19 7.78
CA GLY A 3 -7.28 -12.60 8.73
C GLY A 3 -7.62 -11.54 9.80
N LYS A 4 -7.83 -11.96 11.03
CA LYS A 4 -8.14 -11.07 12.17
C LYS A 4 -6.84 -10.66 12.87
N ILE A 5 -6.16 -9.67 12.33
CA ILE A 5 -4.92 -9.13 12.89
C ILE A 5 -5.08 -7.65 13.19
N ILE A 6 -4.28 -7.13 14.11
CA ILE A 6 -4.20 -5.68 14.39
C ILE A 6 -3.59 -4.98 13.16
N GLY A 7 -4.22 -3.88 12.73
CA GLY A 7 -3.75 -3.06 11.63
C GLY A 7 -4.32 -3.42 10.26
N ASP A 8 -5.33 -4.26 10.19
CA ASP A 8 -6.10 -4.45 8.97
C ASP A 8 -7.10 -3.28 8.73
N ASP A 9 -7.40 -2.52 9.75
CA ASP A 9 -8.04 -1.21 9.70
C ASP A 9 -7.01 -0.15 10.10
N LEU A 10 -6.78 0.83 9.26
CA LEU A 10 -5.77 1.88 9.50
C LEU A 10 -6.11 2.76 10.71
N SER A 11 -7.36 2.84 11.12
CA SER A 11 -7.75 3.54 12.34
C SER A 11 -7.12 2.92 13.61
N GLU A 12 -6.92 1.60 13.64
CA GLU A 12 -6.20 0.93 14.72
C GLU A 12 -4.73 1.37 14.78
N ILE A 13 -4.09 1.51 13.61
CA ILE A 13 -2.72 2.02 13.52
C ILE A 13 -2.65 3.47 14.00
N ALA A 14 -3.63 4.30 13.65
CA ALA A 14 -3.71 5.68 14.15
C ALA A 14 -3.79 5.72 15.68
N GLU A 15 -4.61 4.84 16.28
CA GLU A 15 -4.73 4.76 17.74
C GLU A 15 -3.40 4.35 18.41
N ILE A 16 -2.68 3.39 17.82
CA ILE A 16 -1.36 2.98 18.31
C ILE A 16 -0.37 4.14 18.27
N ILE A 17 -0.28 4.84 17.12
CA ILE A 17 0.65 5.97 16.94
C ILE A 17 0.34 7.09 17.93
N ASN A 18 -0.92 7.39 18.18
CA ASN A 18 -1.34 8.42 19.13
C ASN A 18 -0.93 8.11 20.58
N LYS A 19 -0.67 6.85 20.90
CA LYS A 19 -0.19 6.41 22.23
C LYS A 19 1.33 6.33 22.35
N VAL A 20 2.07 6.56 21.27
CA VAL A 20 3.54 6.55 21.30
C VAL A 20 4.08 7.84 21.92
N ASN A 21 5.02 7.72 22.85
CA ASN A 21 5.61 8.89 23.55
C ASN A 21 6.44 9.81 22.63
N HIS A 22 6.91 9.30 21.49
CA HIS A 22 7.73 10.05 20.53
C HIS A 22 7.14 9.94 19.10
N PRO A 23 6.01 10.57 18.85
CA PRO A 23 5.31 10.41 17.56
C PRO A 23 6.12 10.90 16.35
N ALA A 24 7.07 11.82 16.54
CA ALA A 24 7.96 12.31 15.49
C ALA A 24 8.94 11.23 14.97
N LEU A 25 9.16 10.15 15.71
CA LEU A 25 10.03 9.04 15.34
C LEU A 25 9.27 7.86 14.69
N VAL A 26 7.95 7.98 14.55
CA VAL A 26 7.09 6.92 14.06
C VAL A 26 6.50 7.32 12.70
N GLY A 27 6.60 6.42 11.74
CA GLY A 27 5.93 6.53 10.44
C GLY A 27 5.20 5.25 10.11
N ILE A 28 4.43 5.28 9.03
CA ILE A 28 3.66 4.15 8.54
C ILE A 28 4.32 3.61 7.28
N CYS A 29 4.49 2.29 7.23
CA CYS A 29 4.72 1.56 6.00
C CYS A 29 3.36 1.03 5.51
N LEU A 30 2.91 1.52 4.36
CA LEU A 30 1.64 1.14 3.76
C LEU A 30 1.88 0.06 2.70
N ASP A 31 1.33 -1.13 2.92
CA ASP A 31 1.37 -2.21 1.94
C ASP A 31 0.14 -2.19 1.04
N THR A 32 0.34 -2.18 -0.28
CA THR A 32 -0.76 -2.09 -1.25
C THR A 32 -1.58 -3.38 -1.33
N GLN A 33 -0.95 -4.55 -1.18
CA GLN A 33 -1.66 -5.83 -1.17
C GLN A 33 -2.45 -6.02 0.12
N HIS A 34 -1.81 -5.80 1.30
CA HIS A 34 -2.46 -5.97 2.59
C HIS A 34 -3.63 -5.02 2.77
N SER A 35 -3.50 -3.76 2.38
CA SER A 35 -4.59 -2.80 2.42
C SER A 35 -5.73 -3.18 1.46
N PHE A 36 -5.42 -3.64 0.23
CA PHE A 36 -6.42 -4.12 -0.71
C PHE A 36 -7.21 -5.32 -0.16
N ALA A 37 -6.50 -6.30 0.41
CA ALA A 37 -7.12 -7.45 1.07
C ALA A 37 -7.91 -7.07 2.34
N SER A 38 -7.66 -5.89 2.89
CA SER A 38 -8.36 -5.34 4.07
C SER A 38 -9.51 -4.39 3.73
N GLY A 39 -9.75 -4.12 2.45
CA GLY A 39 -10.92 -3.34 2.01
C GLY A 39 -10.60 -1.91 1.57
N TYR A 40 -9.32 -1.62 1.22
CA TYR A 40 -8.93 -0.36 0.59
C TYR A 40 -8.89 -0.56 -0.93
N ALA A 41 -9.86 0.03 -1.63
CA ALA A 41 -10.13 -0.21 -3.06
C ALA A 41 -9.20 0.60 -3.97
N TRP A 42 -7.96 0.19 -4.18
CA TRP A 42 -6.96 0.92 -4.98
C TRP A 42 -7.40 1.28 -6.41
N ARG A 43 -8.36 0.56 -6.98
CA ARG A 43 -8.98 0.91 -8.26
C ARG A 43 -9.84 2.18 -8.20
N ASP A 44 -10.37 2.50 -7.02
CA ASP A 44 -11.01 3.78 -6.71
C ASP A 44 -10.04 4.65 -5.91
N PHE A 45 -8.97 5.07 -6.58
CA PHE A 45 -7.82 5.71 -5.97
C PHE A 45 -8.20 6.94 -5.15
N GLU A 46 -9.00 7.84 -5.73
CA GLU A 46 -9.37 9.12 -5.09
C GLU A 46 -10.11 8.92 -3.76
N ASN A 47 -11.08 8.01 -3.72
CA ASN A 47 -11.81 7.72 -2.49
C ASN A 47 -10.95 6.95 -1.49
N THR A 48 -10.08 6.06 -1.97
CA THR A 48 -9.15 5.32 -1.11
C THR A 48 -8.15 6.26 -0.43
N ILE A 49 -7.56 7.20 -1.15
CA ILE A 49 -6.65 8.20 -0.57
C ILE A 49 -7.37 9.09 0.44
N LYS A 50 -8.59 9.56 0.15
CA LYS A 50 -9.38 10.33 1.12
C LYS A 50 -9.68 9.55 2.40
N LYS A 51 -10.01 8.27 2.27
CA LYS A 51 -10.22 7.38 3.42
C LYS A 51 -8.95 7.24 4.25
N ILE A 52 -7.83 6.93 3.62
CA ILE A 52 -6.52 6.80 4.29
C ILE A 52 -6.14 8.10 4.99
N ASP A 53 -6.31 9.24 4.33
CA ASP A 53 -6.03 10.56 4.92
C ASP A 53 -6.87 10.82 6.18
N ALA A 54 -8.15 10.53 6.12
CA ALA A 54 -9.04 10.69 7.26
C ALA A 54 -8.70 9.77 8.44
N GLU A 55 -8.20 8.57 8.18
CA GLU A 55 -7.88 7.58 9.22
C GLU A 55 -6.50 7.82 9.86
N ILE A 56 -5.46 8.11 9.08
CA ILE A 56 -4.07 8.17 9.55
C ILE A 56 -3.34 9.47 9.23
N GLY A 57 -3.80 10.26 8.26
CA GLY A 57 -3.04 11.38 7.70
C GLY A 57 -1.95 10.92 6.73
N LEU A 58 -1.99 11.39 5.48
CA LEU A 58 -1.05 10.96 4.42
C LEU A 58 0.40 11.32 4.72
N GLU A 59 0.65 12.35 5.50
CA GLU A 59 2.00 12.77 5.93
C GLU A 59 2.72 11.75 6.81
N LYS A 60 1.99 10.81 7.41
CA LYS A 60 2.55 9.73 8.23
C LYS A 60 3.05 8.56 7.42
N ILE A 61 2.66 8.45 6.16
CA ILE A 61 3.16 7.39 5.25
C ILE A 61 4.61 7.74 4.88
N LYS A 62 5.54 6.88 5.26
CA LYS A 62 6.98 7.07 5.02
C LYS A 62 7.56 6.05 4.05
N LEU A 63 6.85 4.97 3.83
CA LEU A 63 7.25 3.86 2.97
C LEU A 63 6.01 3.21 2.38
N ILE A 64 6.13 2.70 1.17
CA ILE A 64 5.11 1.86 0.54
C ILE A 64 5.73 0.51 0.20
N HIS A 65 5.12 -0.58 0.68
CA HIS A 65 5.35 -1.89 0.07
C HIS A 65 4.46 -2.02 -1.16
N ALA A 66 5.10 -2.07 -2.32
CA ALA A 66 4.43 -2.14 -3.62
C ALA A 66 4.24 -3.59 -4.03
N ASN A 67 3.10 -4.15 -3.73
CA ASN A 67 2.74 -5.53 -4.04
C ASN A 67 1.36 -5.56 -4.70
N ASP A 68 1.23 -6.26 -5.84
CA ASP A 68 -0.09 -6.55 -6.38
C ASP A 68 -0.71 -7.75 -5.64
N SER A 69 -1.96 -8.06 -5.87
CA SER A 69 -2.68 -9.09 -5.12
C SER A 69 -3.12 -10.24 -5.99
N LEU A 70 -2.76 -11.47 -5.60
CA LEU A 70 -3.34 -12.69 -6.19
C LEU A 70 -4.78 -12.92 -5.74
N THR A 71 -5.19 -12.31 -4.63
CA THR A 71 -6.51 -12.51 -4.04
C THR A 71 -7.42 -11.31 -4.28
N GLU A 72 -8.72 -11.55 -4.15
CA GLU A 72 -9.75 -10.55 -4.39
C GLU A 72 -9.75 -9.45 -3.31
N PHE A 73 -10.37 -8.34 -3.66
CA PHE A 73 -10.66 -7.23 -2.76
C PHE A 73 -11.35 -7.73 -1.47
N ASN A 74 -10.87 -7.21 -0.34
CA ASN A 74 -11.40 -7.54 1.00
C ASN A 74 -11.38 -9.03 1.36
N SER A 75 -10.50 -9.80 0.74
CA SER A 75 -10.40 -11.26 0.93
C SER A 75 -9.81 -11.68 2.28
N LYS A 76 -9.12 -10.77 2.99
CA LYS A 76 -8.38 -11.05 4.22
C LYS A 76 -7.28 -12.11 4.05
N LYS A 77 -6.71 -12.19 2.83
CA LYS A 77 -5.65 -13.15 2.49
C LYS A 77 -4.41 -12.43 2.01
N ASP A 78 -3.28 -12.80 2.58
CA ASP A 78 -1.95 -12.31 2.21
C ASP A 78 -1.37 -13.19 1.09
N ARG A 79 -1.44 -12.70 -0.14
CA ARG A 79 -0.86 -13.36 -1.31
C ARG A 79 -0.44 -12.30 -2.33
N HIS A 80 0.87 -12.06 -2.45
CA HIS A 80 1.45 -11.09 -3.36
C HIS A 80 1.44 -11.59 -4.80
N ALA A 81 1.20 -10.68 -5.73
CA ALA A 81 1.40 -10.86 -7.16
C ALA A 81 2.43 -9.86 -7.68
N HIS A 82 3.01 -10.15 -8.84
CA HIS A 82 3.84 -9.19 -9.57
C HIS A 82 3.02 -7.97 -10.00
N ILE A 83 3.68 -6.82 -10.09
CA ILE A 83 3.04 -5.53 -10.38
C ILE A 83 2.27 -5.58 -11.69
N GLY A 84 0.99 -5.25 -11.64
CA GLY A 84 0.09 -5.24 -12.79
C GLY A 84 -0.40 -6.62 -13.24
N GLN A 85 -0.03 -7.69 -12.55
CA GLN A 85 -0.46 -9.06 -12.86
C GLN A 85 -1.51 -9.60 -11.89
N GLY A 86 -1.91 -8.79 -10.92
CA GLY A 86 -2.88 -9.15 -9.88
C GLY A 86 -4.19 -8.40 -9.98
N GLN A 87 -4.94 -8.47 -8.89
CA GLN A 87 -6.29 -7.91 -8.77
C GLN A 87 -6.30 -6.39 -8.55
N ILE A 88 -5.19 -5.78 -8.08
CA ILE A 88 -5.06 -4.32 -7.99
C ILE A 88 -4.93 -3.75 -9.41
N GLY A 89 -4.01 -4.29 -10.18
CA GLY A 89 -3.86 -4.04 -11.62
C GLY A 89 -3.05 -2.79 -11.98
N PRO A 90 -2.65 -2.68 -13.27
CA PRO A 90 -1.68 -1.69 -13.72
C PRO A 90 -2.17 -0.23 -13.61
N GLU A 91 -3.45 0.03 -13.83
CA GLU A 91 -4.01 1.39 -13.77
C GLU A 91 -3.97 1.95 -12.34
N ALA A 92 -4.26 1.11 -11.33
CA ALA A 92 -4.16 1.51 -9.94
C ALA A 92 -2.69 1.79 -9.57
N PHE A 93 -1.75 0.95 -10.01
CA PHE A 93 -0.31 1.19 -9.78
C PHE A 93 0.20 2.47 -10.43
N GLN A 94 -0.34 2.88 -11.57
CA GLN A 94 0.02 4.18 -12.16
C GLN A 94 -0.31 5.33 -11.18
N ASN A 95 -1.48 5.30 -10.56
CA ASN A 95 -1.89 6.31 -9.59
C ASN A 95 -1.08 6.22 -8.28
N ILE A 96 -0.82 5.01 -7.79
CA ILE A 96 -0.02 4.77 -6.57
C ILE A 96 1.42 5.30 -6.76
N VAL A 97 2.06 4.99 -7.89
CA VAL A 97 3.42 5.47 -8.20
C VAL A 97 3.47 6.99 -8.33
N LYS A 98 2.48 7.58 -9.00
CA LYS A 98 2.36 9.04 -9.09
C LYS A 98 2.24 9.69 -7.72
N PHE A 99 1.39 9.16 -6.87
CA PHE A 99 1.23 9.60 -5.47
C PHE A 99 2.54 9.49 -4.69
N ALA A 100 3.22 8.34 -4.77
CA ALA A 100 4.50 8.12 -4.09
C ALA A 100 5.56 9.14 -4.56
N LYS A 101 5.64 9.40 -5.86
CA LYS A 101 6.53 10.42 -6.45
C LYS A 101 6.20 11.83 -5.92
N GLU A 102 4.94 12.24 -5.95
CA GLU A 102 4.49 13.57 -5.50
C GLU A 102 4.75 13.79 -4.01
N LYS A 103 4.64 12.75 -3.20
CA LYS A 103 4.87 12.80 -1.76
C LYS A 103 6.32 12.48 -1.36
N ASN A 104 7.19 12.16 -2.31
CA ASN A 104 8.57 11.72 -2.09
C ASN A 104 8.65 10.52 -1.13
N ILE A 105 7.84 9.50 -1.39
CA ILE A 105 7.78 8.26 -0.60
C ILE A 105 8.49 7.15 -1.36
N ASP A 106 9.42 6.48 -0.70
CA ASP A 106 10.10 5.31 -1.27
C ASP A 106 9.17 4.10 -1.38
N MET A 107 9.43 3.25 -2.37
CA MET A 107 8.68 2.02 -2.60
C MET A 107 9.61 0.81 -2.54
N ILE A 108 9.18 -0.24 -1.86
CA ILE A 108 9.88 -1.53 -1.75
C ILE A 108 8.96 -2.64 -2.26
N LEU A 109 9.53 -3.59 -3.00
CA LEU A 109 8.85 -4.78 -3.49
C LEU A 109 9.10 -5.97 -2.57
N GLU A 110 8.07 -6.78 -2.36
CA GLU A 110 8.14 -8.08 -1.70
C GLU A 110 7.58 -9.21 -2.59
N THR A 111 7.62 -8.97 -3.90
CA THR A 111 7.21 -9.95 -4.91
C THR A 111 8.29 -11.03 -5.07
N GLU A 112 7.92 -12.18 -5.66
CA GLU A 112 8.85 -13.29 -5.83
C GLU A 112 10.08 -12.91 -6.67
N HIS A 113 11.23 -13.46 -6.28
CA HIS A 113 12.53 -13.06 -6.79
C HIS A 113 12.67 -13.18 -8.32
N GLU A 114 12.06 -14.17 -8.93
CA GLU A 114 12.26 -14.48 -10.37
C GLU A 114 11.91 -13.30 -11.30
N LYS A 115 10.90 -12.48 -10.94
CA LYS A 115 10.44 -11.35 -11.76
C LYS A 115 10.50 -9.99 -11.05
N VAL A 116 11.17 -9.91 -9.92
CA VAL A 116 11.28 -8.64 -9.18
C VAL A 116 11.96 -7.54 -10.00
N LYS A 117 12.88 -7.92 -10.90
CA LYS A 117 13.55 -6.97 -11.78
C LYS A 117 12.57 -6.32 -12.77
N GLU A 118 11.69 -7.10 -13.37
CA GLU A 118 10.64 -6.61 -14.25
C GLU A 118 9.66 -5.70 -13.51
N ASP A 119 9.31 -6.04 -12.26
CA ASP A 119 8.49 -5.19 -11.41
C ASP A 119 9.15 -3.83 -11.15
N ILE A 120 10.45 -3.82 -10.84
CA ILE A 120 11.23 -2.58 -10.63
C ILE A 120 11.24 -1.74 -11.91
N GLU A 121 11.47 -2.35 -13.07
CA GLU A 121 11.49 -1.67 -14.36
C GLU A 121 10.13 -1.08 -14.70
N LEU A 122 9.05 -1.82 -14.43
CA LEU A 122 7.68 -1.32 -14.62
C LEU A 122 7.38 -0.12 -13.71
N LEU A 123 7.69 -0.21 -12.42
CA LEU A 123 7.47 0.89 -11.48
C LEU A 123 8.27 2.14 -11.88
N LYS A 124 9.51 1.99 -12.32
CA LYS A 124 10.32 3.09 -12.85
C LYS A 124 9.68 3.73 -14.08
N LYS A 125 9.18 2.92 -15.01
CA LYS A 125 8.49 3.41 -16.22
C LYS A 125 7.19 4.15 -15.88
N LEU A 126 6.46 3.71 -14.85
CA LEU A 126 5.25 4.40 -14.39
C LEU A 126 5.57 5.72 -13.68
N ARG A 127 6.75 5.82 -13.05
CA ARG A 127 7.23 7.03 -12.39
C ARG A 127 7.68 8.11 -13.37
N ASP A 128 8.32 7.75 -14.47
CA ASP A 128 8.96 8.65 -15.43
C ASP A 128 7.96 9.19 -16.45
#